data_cf589961bce31e1001225ab5234caffa
#
_entry.id   cf589961bce31e1001225ab5234caffa
#
_cell.length_a   1.000
_cell.length_b   1.000
_cell.length_c   1.000
_cell.angle_alpha   90.00
_cell.angle_beta   90.00
_cell.angle_gamma   90.00
#
_symmetry.space_group_name_H-M   'P 1'
#
loop_
_entity.id
_entity.type
_entity.pdbx_description
1 polymer ?
#
loop_
_entity_poly.entity_id
_entity_poly.type
_entity_poly.pdbx_seq_one_letter_code
_entity_poly.pdbx_strand_id
1 'polypeptide(L)'
;EIERVEEERRRQAEEEAARKAEEERRHAAAEAVRASSVISFSDQDYEILKRIVEAEAGGCDMQGRILVANVILNRVRDAEFPSTITDVVYQRSQFSPVSDGRLNSCSVSEKTVEAVNRALSGEDYSQGALFFMNRIRSRSGNVSWFDHHLTYLFQHEKHEFFK
;
A
#
# COMPACT_ATOMS: atom_id res chain seq x y z
N GLU A 1 -15.70 -0.22 -45.15
CA GLU A 1 -16.18 0.69 -44.07
C GLU A 1 -16.99 -0.11 -43.02
N ILE A 2 -17.94 -0.92 -43.42
CA ILE A 2 -18.77 -1.74 -42.54
C ILE A 2 -17.93 -2.75 -41.75
N GLU A 3 -16.99 -3.46 -42.38
CA GLU A 3 -16.09 -4.42 -41.73
C GLU A 3 -15.21 -3.76 -40.66
N ARG A 4 -14.72 -2.55 -40.91
CA ARG A 4 -13.91 -1.81 -39.92
C ARG A 4 -14.71 -1.43 -38.70
N VAL A 5 -15.97 -1.04 -38.87
CA VAL A 5 -16.87 -0.68 -37.79
C VAL A 5 -17.23 -1.92 -36.96
N GLU A 6 -17.45 -3.06 -37.59
CA GLU A 6 -17.73 -4.33 -36.91
C GLU A 6 -16.51 -4.83 -36.12
N GLU A 7 -15.31 -4.73 -36.68
CA GLU A 7 -14.07 -5.09 -36.00
C GLU A 7 -13.79 -4.19 -34.79
N GLU A 8 -14.03 -2.90 -34.94
CA GLU A 8 -13.88 -1.96 -33.82
C GLU A 8 -14.87 -2.23 -32.69
N ARG A 9 -16.13 -2.53 -33.02
CA ARG A 9 -17.14 -2.91 -32.03
C ARG A 9 -16.76 -4.20 -31.31
N ARG A 10 -16.25 -5.20 -32.03
CA ARG A 10 -15.79 -6.45 -31.42
C ARG A 10 -14.63 -6.20 -30.47
N ARG A 11 -13.64 -5.41 -30.87
CA ARG A 11 -12.51 -5.04 -30.03
C ARG A 11 -12.96 -4.32 -28.77
N GLN A 12 -13.86 -3.34 -28.90
CA GLN A 12 -14.41 -2.61 -27.74
C GLN A 12 -15.17 -3.55 -26.80
N ALA A 13 -15.94 -4.49 -27.31
CA ALA A 13 -16.65 -5.48 -26.50
C ALA A 13 -15.68 -6.42 -25.79
N GLU A 14 -14.62 -6.86 -26.45
CA GLU A 14 -13.57 -7.69 -25.85
C GLU A 14 -12.80 -6.93 -24.75
N GLU A 15 -12.46 -5.67 -24.98
CA GLU A 15 -11.81 -4.80 -23.98
C GLU A 15 -12.71 -4.57 -22.76
N GLU A 16 -13.99 -4.32 -22.97
CA GLU A 16 -14.96 -4.14 -21.90
C GLU A 16 -15.14 -5.44 -21.08
N ALA A 17 -15.25 -6.59 -21.75
CA ALA A 17 -15.35 -7.88 -21.09
C ALA A 17 -14.10 -8.21 -20.28
N ALA A 18 -12.91 -7.92 -20.81
CA ALA A 18 -11.64 -8.10 -20.09
C ALA A 18 -11.55 -7.20 -18.87
N ARG A 19 -11.99 -5.94 -18.99
CA ARG A 19 -12.02 -5.01 -17.86
C ARG A 19 -12.96 -5.48 -16.75
N LYS A 20 -14.16 -5.93 -17.10
CA LYS A 20 -15.12 -6.47 -16.12
C LYS A 20 -14.60 -7.73 -15.44
N ALA A 21 -13.98 -8.63 -16.17
CA ALA A 21 -13.36 -9.83 -15.62
C ALA A 21 -12.22 -9.52 -14.65
N GLU A 22 -11.42 -8.51 -14.95
CA GLU A 22 -10.35 -8.05 -14.06
C GLU A 22 -10.92 -7.43 -12.78
N GLU A 23 -11.94 -6.60 -12.89
CA GLU A 23 -12.61 -5.98 -11.74
C GLU A 23 -13.25 -7.04 -10.83
N GLU A 24 -13.90 -8.06 -11.39
CA GLU A 24 -14.44 -9.20 -10.63
C GLU A 24 -13.35 -9.99 -9.92
N ARG A 25 -12.21 -10.24 -10.57
CA ARG A 25 -11.06 -10.91 -9.94
C ARG A 25 -10.49 -10.11 -8.78
N ARG A 26 -10.34 -8.79 -8.93
CA ARG A 26 -9.87 -7.89 -7.87
C ARG A 26 -10.83 -7.90 -6.68
N HIS A 27 -12.12 -7.83 -6.95
CA HIS A 27 -13.15 -7.90 -5.91
C HIS A 27 -13.10 -9.23 -5.16
N ALA A 28 -13.03 -10.35 -5.87
CA ALA A 28 -12.94 -11.67 -5.27
C ALA A 28 -11.66 -11.85 -4.42
N ALA A 29 -10.52 -11.32 -4.88
CA ALA A 29 -9.27 -11.36 -4.14
C ALA A 29 -9.37 -10.55 -2.84
N ALA A 30 -9.95 -9.35 -2.88
CA ALA A 30 -10.19 -8.52 -1.70
C ALA A 30 -11.16 -9.19 -0.71
N GLU A 31 -12.25 -9.80 -1.22
CA GLU A 31 -13.21 -10.54 -0.38
C GLU A 31 -12.56 -11.70 0.38
N ALA A 32 -11.70 -12.46 -0.28
CA ALA A 32 -11.00 -13.58 0.34
C ALA A 32 -10.13 -13.13 1.53
N VAL A 33 -9.48 -11.97 1.42
CA VAL A 33 -8.65 -11.40 2.49
C VAL A 33 -9.53 -10.77 3.58
N ARG A 34 -10.64 -10.14 3.20
CA ARG A 34 -11.58 -9.49 4.12
C ARG A 34 -12.12 -10.43 5.18
N ALA A 35 -12.34 -11.69 4.82
CA ALA A 35 -12.87 -12.71 5.72
C ALA A 35 -12.02 -12.93 6.99
N SER A 36 -10.71 -12.71 6.92
CA SER A 36 -9.75 -12.89 8.03
C SER A 36 -9.06 -11.60 8.46
N SER A 37 -9.49 -10.45 7.96
CA SER A 37 -8.84 -9.17 8.24
C SER A 37 -9.16 -8.64 9.63
N VAL A 38 -8.14 -8.05 10.26
CA VAL A 38 -8.26 -7.38 11.56
C VAL A 38 -8.83 -5.96 11.47
N ILE A 39 -8.98 -5.42 10.25
CA ILE A 39 -9.63 -4.13 10.00
C ILE A 39 -10.61 -4.24 8.83
N SER A 40 -11.54 -3.28 8.76
CA SER A 40 -12.40 -3.12 7.58
C SER A 40 -11.68 -2.34 6.48
N PHE A 41 -11.85 -2.74 5.24
CA PHE A 41 -11.28 -2.05 4.08
C PHE A 41 -12.13 -2.26 2.84
N SER A 42 -12.08 -1.29 1.91
CA SER A 42 -12.69 -1.36 0.59
C SER A 42 -11.77 -2.05 -0.43
N ASP A 43 -12.29 -2.38 -1.61
CA ASP A 43 -11.47 -2.87 -2.72
C ASP A 43 -10.38 -1.86 -3.11
N GLN A 44 -10.72 -0.56 -3.09
CA GLN A 44 -9.77 0.52 -3.34
C GLN A 44 -8.67 0.57 -2.27
N ASP A 45 -9.02 0.45 -1.00
CA ASP A 45 -8.05 0.40 0.10
C ASP A 45 -7.05 -0.73 -0.10
N TYR A 46 -7.51 -1.89 -0.50
CA TYR A 46 -6.66 -3.04 -0.76
C TYR A 46 -5.68 -2.80 -1.91
N GLU A 47 -6.14 -2.24 -3.02
CA GLU A 47 -5.28 -1.89 -4.15
C GLU A 47 -4.25 -0.83 -3.77
N ILE A 48 -4.64 0.19 -3.04
CA ILE A 48 -3.76 1.26 -2.58
C ILE A 48 -2.71 0.74 -1.60
N LEU A 49 -3.11 -0.12 -0.65
CA LEU A 49 -2.17 -0.72 0.31
C LEU A 49 -1.11 -1.56 -0.39
N LYS A 50 -1.48 -2.39 -1.35
CA LYS A 50 -0.53 -3.18 -2.14
C LYS A 50 0.47 -2.29 -2.88
N ARG A 51 -0.01 -1.23 -3.51
CA ARG A 51 0.82 -0.30 -4.29
C ARG A 51 1.78 0.50 -3.42
N ILE A 52 1.33 1.02 -2.28
CA ILE A 52 2.21 1.78 -1.41
C ILE A 52 3.29 0.89 -0.78
N VAL A 53 2.95 -0.33 -0.37
CA VAL A 53 3.94 -1.28 0.16
C VAL A 53 4.97 -1.64 -0.91
N GLU A 54 4.55 -1.87 -2.16
CA GLU A 54 5.48 -2.13 -3.27
C GLU A 54 6.40 -0.92 -3.52
N ALA A 55 5.85 0.27 -3.57
CA ALA A 55 6.62 1.49 -3.83
C ALA A 55 7.63 1.79 -2.72
N GLU A 56 7.28 1.55 -1.47
CA GLU A 56 8.14 1.82 -0.31
C GLU A 56 9.10 0.68 0.05
N ALA A 57 8.68 -0.54 -0.15
CA ALA A 57 9.37 -1.73 0.37
C ALA A 57 9.52 -2.87 -0.67
N GLY A 58 9.34 -2.61 -1.95
CA GLY A 58 9.43 -3.63 -3.00
C GLY A 58 10.80 -4.31 -3.12
N GLY A 59 11.86 -3.68 -2.64
CA GLY A 59 13.20 -4.24 -2.55
C GLY A 59 13.55 -4.88 -1.20
N CYS A 60 12.64 -4.83 -0.24
CA CYS A 60 12.83 -5.37 1.10
C CYS A 60 12.48 -6.87 1.17
N ASP A 61 12.88 -7.53 2.26
CA ASP A 61 12.44 -8.87 2.59
C ASP A 61 10.94 -8.90 2.95
N MET A 62 10.41 -10.08 3.23
CA MET A 62 8.99 -10.25 3.58
C MET A 62 8.63 -9.45 4.83
N GLN A 63 9.45 -9.52 5.87
CA GLN A 63 9.22 -8.78 7.11
C GLN A 63 9.24 -7.26 6.89
N GLY A 64 10.13 -6.76 6.05
CA GLY A 64 10.20 -5.33 5.72
C GLY A 64 8.94 -4.84 5.01
N ARG A 65 8.37 -5.63 4.11
CA ARG A 65 7.10 -5.34 3.45
C ARG A 65 5.93 -5.36 4.44
N ILE A 66 5.88 -6.35 5.32
CA ILE A 66 4.85 -6.44 6.37
C ILE A 66 4.94 -5.24 7.30
N LEU A 67 6.14 -4.82 7.68
CA LEU A 67 6.36 -3.66 8.56
C LEU A 67 5.79 -2.36 7.98
N VAL A 68 5.99 -2.11 6.70
CA VAL A 68 5.41 -0.92 6.04
C VAL A 68 3.88 -0.98 6.06
N ALA A 69 3.30 -2.15 5.75
CA ALA A 69 1.86 -2.34 5.87
C ALA A 69 1.38 -2.12 7.31
N ASN A 70 2.09 -2.66 8.31
CA ASN A 70 1.75 -2.49 9.72
C ASN A 70 1.67 -1.02 10.13
N VAL A 71 2.62 -0.18 9.71
CA VAL A 71 2.59 1.26 10.01
C VAL A 71 1.30 1.91 9.49
N ILE A 72 0.91 1.59 8.26
CA ILE A 72 -0.32 2.12 7.68
C ILE A 72 -1.55 1.64 8.46
N LEU A 73 -1.61 0.36 8.81
CA LEU A 73 -2.71 -0.20 9.60
C LEU A 73 -2.75 0.37 11.01
N ASN A 74 -1.60 0.64 11.63
CA ASN A 74 -1.54 1.30 12.94
C ASN A 74 -2.10 2.71 12.88
N ARG A 75 -1.80 3.47 11.81
CA ARG A 75 -2.37 4.80 11.60
C ARG A 75 -3.89 4.75 11.45
N VAL A 76 -4.42 3.80 10.70
CA VAL A 76 -5.88 3.64 10.53
C VAL A 76 -6.60 3.45 11.86
N ARG A 77 -5.96 2.78 12.82
CA ARG A 77 -6.49 2.54 14.17
C ARG A 77 -6.22 3.67 15.16
N ASP A 78 -5.35 4.59 14.83
CA ASP A 78 -4.97 5.70 15.70
C ASP A 78 -5.90 6.89 15.48
N ALA A 79 -6.36 7.49 16.58
CA ALA A 79 -7.33 8.60 16.55
C ALA A 79 -6.76 9.89 15.92
N GLU A 80 -5.45 10.03 15.85
CA GLU A 80 -4.79 11.22 15.27
C GLU A 80 -4.62 11.13 13.75
N PHE A 81 -4.94 9.98 13.14
CA PHE A 81 -4.82 9.75 11.70
C PHE A 81 -6.19 9.50 11.05
N PRO A 82 -6.28 9.61 9.71
CA PRO A 82 -7.49 9.20 9.00
C PRO A 82 -7.86 7.74 9.27
N SER A 83 -9.15 7.42 9.13
CA SER A 83 -9.69 6.11 9.51
C SER A 83 -9.71 5.09 8.38
N THR A 84 -9.27 5.43 7.17
CA THR A 84 -9.19 4.51 6.03
C THR A 84 -7.77 4.42 5.50
N ILE A 85 -7.42 3.27 4.92
CA ILE A 85 -6.11 3.06 4.29
C ILE A 85 -5.86 4.09 3.19
N THR A 86 -6.83 4.31 2.31
CA THR A 86 -6.71 5.28 1.22
C THR A 86 -6.42 6.68 1.75
N ASP A 87 -7.16 7.14 2.75
CA ASP A 87 -6.98 8.47 3.31
C ASP A 87 -5.64 8.62 4.06
N VAL A 88 -5.18 7.58 4.74
CA VAL A 88 -3.85 7.56 5.37
C VAL A 88 -2.75 7.70 4.32
N VAL A 89 -2.83 6.95 3.23
CA VAL A 89 -1.81 6.96 2.16
C VAL A 89 -1.79 8.30 1.43
N TYR A 90 -2.95 8.88 1.14
CA TYR A 90 -3.08 10.18 0.46
C TYR A 90 -2.97 11.38 1.39
N GLN A 91 -2.76 11.19 2.67
CA GLN A 91 -2.53 12.28 3.59
C GLN A 91 -1.32 13.11 3.13
N ARG A 92 -1.49 14.44 3.11
CA ARG A 92 -0.50 15.36 2.53
C ARG A 92 0.89 15.17 3.12
N SER A 93 1.89 15.04 2.26
CA SER A 93 3.33 14.97 2.59
C SER A 93 3.76 13.76 3.43
N GLN A 94 2.92 12.71 3.53
CA GLN A 94 3.29 11.51 4.31
C GLN A 94 4.07 10.48 3.51
N PHE A 95 3.72 10.28 2.23
CA PHE A 95 4.35 9.26 1.39
C PHE A 95 4.82 9.84 0.06
N SER A 96 6.13 9.82 -0.19
CA SER A 96 6.72 10.33 -1.42
C SER A 96 6.23 9.62 -2.70
N PRO A 97 5.91 8.30 -2.72
CA PRO A 97 5.35 7.66 -3.91
C PRO A 97 4.04 8.26 -4.41
N VAL A 98 3.27 8.92 -3.56
CA VAL A 98 2.05 9.63 -3.96
C VAL A 98 2.40 10.86 -4.79
N SER A 99 3.34 11.69 -4.32
CA SER A 99 3.71 12.94 -4.99
C SER A 99 4.61 12.75 -6.20
N ASP A 100 5.43 11.70 -6.25
CA ASP A 100 6.35 11.44 -7.37
C ASP A 100 5.77 10.48 -8.44
N GLY A 101 4.54 10.00 -8.28
CA GLY A 101 3.84 9.14 -9.23
C GLY A 101 4.15 7.65 -9.14
N ARG A 102 5.06 7.21 -8.28
CA ARG A 102 5.41 5.78 -8.13
C ARG A 102 4.24 4.92 -7.67
N LEU A 103 3.32 5.48 -6.88
CA LEU A 103 2.14 4.78 -6.43
C LEU A 103 1.29 4.24 -7.59
N ASN A 104 1.14 5.02 -8.65
CA ASN A 104 0.33 4.64 -9.82
C ASN A 104 1.12 3.86 -10.88
N SER A 105 2.44 3.98 -10.90
CA SER A 105 3.30 3.37 -11.91
C SER A 105 3.95 2.06 -11.49
N CYS A 106 3.93 1.71 -10.20
CA CYS A 106 4.56 0.49 -9.70
C CYS A 106 3.80 -0.77 -10.15
N SER A 107 4.54 -1.85 -10.35
CA SER A 107 4.01 -3.18 -10.60
C SER A 107 4.12 -4.00 -9.33
N VAL A 108 2.98 -4.41 -8.78
CA VAL A 108 2.92 -5.13 -7.50
C VAL A 108 3.34 -6.59 -7.67
N SER A 109 4.38 -7.01 -6.95
CA SER A 109 4.86 -8.40 -6.94
C SER A 109 3.97 -9.31 -6.09
N GLU A 110 4.03 -10.62 -6.34
CA GLU A 110 3.33 -11.62 -5.52
C GLU A 110 3.79 -11.61 -4.07
N LYS A 111 5.07 -11.35 -3.81
CA LYS A 111 5.63 -11.21 -2.45
C LYS A 111 5.01 -10.04 -1.69
N THR A 112 4.76 -8.94 -2.36
CA THR A 112 4.07 -7.79 -1.76
C THR A 112 2.61 -8.10 -1.47
N VAL A 113 1.91 -8.79 -2.36
CA VAL A 113 0.54 -9.26 -2.11
C VAL A 113 0.50 -10.17 -0.88
N GLU A 114 1.40 -11.13 -0.77
CA GLU A 114 1.51 -12.01 0.40
C GLU A 114 1.76 -11.22 1.69
N ALA A 115 2.69 -10.27 1.66
CA ALA A 115 3.00 -9.43 2.83
C ALA A 115 1.79 -8.62 3.30
N VAL A 116 1.08 -7.99 2.37
CA VAL A 116 -0.13 -7.22 2.65
C VAL A 116 -1.23 -8.12 3.25
N ASN A 117 -1.45 -9.29 2.67
CA ASN A 117 -2.44 -10.24 3.16
C ASN A 117 -2.10 -10.72 4.59
N ARG A 118 -0.84 -10.99 4.87
CA ARG A 118 -0.37 -11.38 6.20
C ARG A 118 -0.56 -10.28 7.22
N ALA A 119 -0.23 -9.04 6.87
CA ALA A 119 -0.46 -7.87 7.73
C ALA A 119 -1.96 -7.67 8.02
N LEU A 120 -2.81 -7.75 7.01
CA LEU A 120 -4.26 -7.63 7.17
C LEU A 120 -4.85 -8.75 8.04
N SER A 121 -4.24 -9.93 8.04
CA SER A 121 -4.63 -11.05 8.90
C SER A 121 -4.09 -10.94 10.34
N GLY A 122 -3.35 -9.88 10.67
CA GLY A 122 -2.89 -9.59 12.03
C GLY A 122 -1.42 -9.87 12.31
N GLU A 123 -0.63 -10.30 11.31
CA GLU A 123 0.82 -10.44 11.50
C GLU A 123 1.45 -9.07 11.64
N ASP A 124 2.12 -8.83 12.76
CA ASP A 124 2.60 -7.51 13.16
C ASP A 124 3.95 -7.61 13.86
N TYR A 125 4.95 -6.94 13.30
CA TYR A 125 6.30 -6.81 13.85
C TYR A 125 6.62 -5.37 14.25
N SER A 126 5.66 -4.43 14.10
CA SER A 126 5.90 -2.99 14.15
C SER A 126 6.09 -2.40 15.53
N GLN A 127 5.77 -3.14 16.61
CA GLN A 127 5.78 -2.60 17.99
C GLN A 127 4.93 -1.33 18.13
N GLY A 128 3.87 -1.19 17.34
CA GLY A 128 3.00 -0.03 17.34
C GLY A 128 3.56 1.18 16.57
N ALA A 129 4.59 1.01 15.74
CA ALA A 129 5.17 2.10 14.97
C ALA A 129 4.12 2.82 14.11
N LEU A 130 4.18 4.14 14.14
CA LEU A 130 3.32 5.04 13.36
C LEU A 130 4.08 5.76 12.24
N PHE A 131 5.42 5.69 12.25
CA PHE A 131 6.29 6.35 11.29
C PHE A 131 7.45 5.45 10.90
N PHE A 132 7.90 5.59 9.66
CA PHE A 132 9.15 4.99 9.21
C PHE A 132 9.88 5.95 8.27
N MET A 133 11.20 5.81 8.17
CA MET A 133 11.99 6.53 7.19
C MET A 133 13.19 5.72 6.73
N ASN A 134 13.68 6.05 5.53
CA ASN A 134 14.99 5.65 5.05
C ASN A 134 15.94 6.83 5.26
N ARG A 135 16.79 6.75 6.29
CA ARG A 135 17.69 7.87 6.68
C ARG A 135 18.59 8.34 5.54
N ILE A 136 19.12 7.42 4.76
CA ILE A 136 20.03 7.73 3.66
C ILE A 136 19.34 8.52 2.55
N ARG A 137 18.06 8.22 2.28
CA ARG A 137 17.27 8.86 1.22
C ARG A 137 16.45 10.05 1.69
N SER A 138 16.35 10.26 2.99
CA SER A 138 15.55 11.33 3.57
C SER A 138 16.35 12.65 3.59
N ARG A 139 15.62 13.77 3.43
CA ARG A 139 16.20 15.10 3.59
C ARG A 139 16.60 15.32 5.04
N SER A 140 17.71 16.05 5.26
CA SER A 140 18.25 16.32 6.60
C SER A 140 17.24 16.96 7.56
N GLY A 141 16.36 17.83 7.05
CA GLY A 141 15.28 18.43 7.85
C GLY A 141 14.26 17.40 8.35
N ASN A 142 13.89 16.43 7.53
CA ASN A 142 12.98 15.34 7.92
C ASN A 142 13.67 14.42 8.94
N VAL A 143 14.92 14.06 8.73
CA VAL A 143 15.71 13.24 9.67
C VAL A 143 15.78 13.92 11.03
N SER A 144 16.09 15.22 11.07
CA SER A 144 16.14 16.02 12.29
C SER A 144 14.77 16.05 13.00
N TRP A 145 13.68 16.24 12.23
CA TRP A 145 12.33 16.24 12.80
C TRP A 145 11.99 14.91 13.47
N PHE A 146 12.27 13.78 12.80
CA PHE A 146 12.06 12.42 13.34
C PHE A 146 12.85 12.25 14.64
N ASP A 147 14.14 12.59 14.63
CA ASP A 147 15.02 12.41 15.78
C ASP A 147 14.61 13.25 17.00
N HIS A 148 14.00 14.43 16.78
CA HIS A 148 13.62 15.36 17.86
C HIS A 148 12.17 15.22 18.33
N HIS A 149 11.27 14.71 17.50
CA HIS A 149 9.82 14.68 17.80
C HIS A 149 9.25 13.29 18.04
N LEU A 150 9.93 12.24 17.56
CA LEU A 150 9.44 10.87 17.63
C LEU A 150 10.35 10.00 18.48
N THR A 151 9.77 8.93 19.02
CA THR A 151 10.52 7.89 19.75
C THR A 151 11.00 6.83 18.76
N TYR A 152 12.30 6.64 18.65
CA TYR A 152 12.90 5.55 17.89
C TYR A 152 12.54 4.20 18.52
N LEU A 153 12.14 3.24 17.69
CA LEU A 153 11.81 1.89 18.13
C LEU A 153 12.85 0.86 17.71
N PHE A 154 13.06 0.74 16.41
CA PHE A 154 14.01 -0.23 15.83
C PHE A 154 14.31 0.10 14.37
N GLN A 155 15.30 -0.60 13.82
CA GLN A 155 15.64 -0.60 12.40
C GLN A 155 15.47 -1.99 11.81
N HIS A 156 14.90 -2.07 10.61
CA HIS A 156 14.87 -3.27 9.79
C HIS A 156 15.30 -2.92 8.37
N GLU A 157 16.39 -3.51 7.90
CA GLU A 157 17.04 -3.19 6.63
C GLU A 157 17.28 -1.66 6.52
N LYS A 158 16.76 -1.03 5.46
CA LYS A 158 16.92 0.41 5.19
C LYS A 158 15.96 1.32 5.97
N HIS A 159 14.97 0.76 6.62
CA HIS A 159 13.92 1.52 7.32
C HIS A 159 14.15 1.57 8.82
N GLU A 160 14.03 2.77 9.38
CA GLU A 160 13.95 3.01 10.82
C GLU A 160 12.50 3.31 11.19
N PHE A 161 12.04 2.75 12.30
CA PHE A 161 10.66 2.82 12.76
C PHE A 161 10.55 3.62 14.05
N PHE A 162 9.51 4.43 14.11
CA PHE A 162 9.29 5.40 15.19
C PHE A 162 7.83 5.40 15.64
N LYS A 163 7.63 5.97 16.84
CA LYS A 163 6.29 6.19 17.40
C LYS A 163 6.16 7.60 18.00
#